data_232702150134f2a288f9fbd45b8b99fd
#
_entry.id   232702150134f2a288f9fbd45b8b99fd
#
_cell.length_a   1.000
_cell.length_b   1.000
_cell.length_c   1.000
_cell.angle_alpha   90.00
_cell.angle_beta   90.00
_cell.angle_gamma   90.00
#
_symmetry.space_group_name_H-M   'P 1'
#
loop_
_entity.id
_entity.type
_entity.pdbx_description
1 polymer ?
#
loop_
_entity_poly.entity_id
_entity_poly.type
_entity_poly.pdbx_seq_one_letter_code
_entity_poly.pdbx_strand_id
1 'polypeptide(L)'
;MLEFLKRGFEKTFGAISSAKKSKKIDKESLEEILLEADVAYEIVEEILYYLPPQDEVSRADLRRVMSSYFIYEKERVIEPDKPFVDLILGVNGAGKTTTIAKLANLYKNNGKSVILGACDTFRAGAIEQLRQWSIRLNVPIVATQQGYDPSAVAYDTISSALAKGIDRVILDTAGRLQNQTNLANELDKIVRISKKAYEKAPHRKILILDGTQGNAGVAQAKAFNDIVSLDGVIITKLDGTAKGGALFGVARELELPIFYIGVGESMDDIIKFNPDEFLDELMDAIFE
;
A
#
# COMPACT_ATOMS: atom_id res chain seq x y z
N MET A 1 5.56 17.43 2.78
CA MET A 1 4.57 16.32 2.71
C MET A 1 3.43 16.70 1.77
N LEU A 2 2.72 17.80 2.01
CA LEU A 2 1.64 18.32 1.14
C LEU A 2 1.99 18.44 -0.36
N GLU A 3 3.16 18.94 -0.73
CA GLU A 3 3.59 19.03 -2.16
C GLU A 3 3.70 17.66 -2.84
N PHE A 4 4.14 16.62 -2.11
CA PHE A 4 4.22 15.25 -2.64
C PHE A 4 2.84 14.61 -2.80
N LEU A 5 1.91 14.86 -1.86
CA LEU A 5 0.51 14.45 -1.98
C LEU A 5 -0.14 15.11 -3.20
N LYS A 6 -0.01 16.42 -3.36
CA LYS A 6 -0.52 17.15 -4.53
C LYS A 6 0.00 16.57 -5.84
N ARG A 7 1.31 16.30 -5.93
CA ARG A 7 1.91 15.69 -7.12
C ARG A 7 1.37 14.28 -7.39
N GLY A 8 1.19 13.46 -6.33
CA GLY A 8 0.69 12.09 -6.47
C GLY A 8 -0.76 12.01 -6.92
N PHE A 9 -1.58 12.98 -6.52
CA PHE A 9 -2.99 13.06 -6.87
C PHE A 9 -3.33 14.16 -7.88
N GLU A 10 -2.32 14.76 -8.53
CA GLU A 10 -2.52 15.90 -9.45
C GLU A 10 -3.55 15.60 -10.54
N LYS A 11 -3.52 14.39 -11.10
CA LYS A 11 -4.50 13.98 -12.12
C LYS A 11 -5.88 13.74 -11.54
N THR A 12 -5.97 13.15 -10.34
CA THR A 12 -7.25 12.91 -9.65
C THR A 12 -7.90 14.22 -9.25
N PHE A 13 -7.14 15.10 -8.57
CA PHE A 13 -7.65 16.40 -8.16
C PHE A 13 -7.85 17.36 -9.34
N GLY A 14 -7.05 17.21 -10.40
CA GLY A 14 -7.21 17.98 -11.64
C GLY A 14 -8.50 17.64 -12.39
N ALA A 15 -8.88 16.37 -12.44
CA ALA A 15 -10.17 15.97 -13.01
C ALA A 15 -11.34 16.54 -12.20
N ILE A 16 -11.27 16.45 -10.87
CA ILE A 16 -12.28 16.98 -9.94
C ILE A 16 -12.38 18.52 -10.04
N SER A 17 -11.25 19.23 -10.09
CA SER A 17 -11.21 20.69 -10.08
C SER A 17 -11.60 21.35 -11.41
N SER A 18 -11.93 20.59 -12.44
CA SER A 18 -12.49 21.11 -13.69
C SER A 18 -13.90 21.72 -13.52
N ALA A 19 -14.61 21.33 -12.48
CA ALA A 19 -15.90 21.91 -12.10
C ALA A 19 -15.73 23.29 -11.42
N LYS A 20 -16.74 24.15 -11.54
CA LYS A 20 -16.75 25.48 -10.89
C LYS A 20 -16.85 25.29 -9.37
N LYS A 21 -15.80 25.65 -8.64
CA LYS A 21 -15.79 25.56 -7.17
C LYS A 21 -16.83 26.49 -6.55
N SER A 22 -17.44 26.04 -5.48
CA SER A 22 -18.37 26.80 -4.69
C SER A 22 -18.29 26.41 -3.20
N LYS A 23 -18.91 27.21 -2.32
CA LYS A 23 -18.95 26.88 -0.87
C LYS A 23 -19.83 25.67 -0.53
N LYS A 24 -20.73 25.31 -1.43
CA LYS A 24 -21.61 24.15 -1.34
C LYS A 24 -21.77 23.56 -2.73
N ILE A 25 -22.04 22.26 -2.79
CA ILE A 25 -22.27 21.51 -4.03
C ILE A 25 -23.60 20.77 -3.92
N ASP A 26 -24.34 20.67 -5.00
CA ASP A 26 -25.52 19.81 -5.06
C ASP A 26 -25.12 18.32 -5.17
N LYS A 27 -26.00 17.44 -4.74
CA LYS A 27 -25.71 15.99 -4.68
C LYS A 27 -25.49 15.37 -6.05
N GLU A 28 -26.18 15.86 -7.10
CA GLU A 28 -26.02 15.34 -8.47
C GLU A 28 -24.62 15.66 -9.00
N SER A 29 -24.17 16.93 -8.88
CA SER A 29 -22.81 17.31 -9.24
C SER A 29 -21.74 16.59 -8.41
N LEU A 30 -21.99 16.34 -7.11
CA LEU A 30 -21.09 15.59 -6.25
C LEU A 30 -20.97 14.14 -6.70
N GLU A 31 -22.08 13.49 -7.06
CA GLU A 31 -22.10 12.12 -7.59
C GLU A 31 -21.22 12.01 -8.84
N GLU A 32 -21.40 12.92 -9.81
CA GLU A 32 -20.61 12.96 -11.04
C GLU A 32 -19.10 13.09 -10.72
N ILE A 33 -18.71 14.01 -9.86
CA ILE A 33 -17.32 14.23 -9.46
C ILE A 33 -16.70 12.98 -8.82
N LEU A 34 -17.42 12.31 -7.94
CA LEU A 34 -16.92 11.10 -7.27
C LEU A 34 -16.78 9.93 -8.26
N LEU A 35 -17.70 9.78 -9.19
CA LEU A 35 -17.63 8.76 -10.23
C LEU A 35 -16.46 9.03 -11.21
N GLU A 36 -16.24 10.28 -11.61
CA GLU A 36 -15.08 10.67 -12.45
C GLU A 36 -13.75 10.40 -11.76
N ALA A 37 -13.70 10.49 -10.41
CA ALA A 37 -12.53 10.13 -9.61
C ALA A 37 -12.35 8.60 -9.42
N ASP A 38 -13.17 7.76 -10.08
CA ASP A 38 -13.18 6.29 -9.98
C ASP A 38 -13.56 5.78 -8.58
N VAL A 39 -14.38 6.53 -7.83
CA VAL A 39 -15.04 5.99 -6.63
C VAL A 39 -16.10 5.00 -7.08
N ALA A 40 -16.13 3.81 -6.48
CA ALA A 40 -17.11 2.78 -6.84
C ALA A 40 -18.53 3.27 -6.60
N TYR A 41 -19.46 2.95 -7.52
CA TYR A 41 -20.83 3.44 -7.49
C TYR A 41 -21.52 3.16 -6.14
N GLU A 42 -21.35 1.97 -5.59
CA GLU A 42 -21.93 1.58 -4.29
C GLU A 42 -21.41 2.45 -3.14
N ILE A 43 -20.16 2.89 -3.21
CA ILE A 43 -19.56 3.80 -2.22
C ILE A 43 -20.10 5.22 -2.41
N VAL A 44 -20.29 5.66 -3.65
CA VAL A 44 -20.90 6.96 -3.95
C VAL A 44 -22.33 7.01 -3.39
N GLU A 45 -23.16 6.00 -3.66
CA GLU A 45 -24.51 5.91 -3.09
C GLU A 45 -24.48 5.93 -1.55
N GLU A 46 -23.56 5.18 -0.94
CA GLU A 46 -23.41 5.16 0.52
C GLU A 46 -23.02 6.55 1.07
N ILE A 47 -22.08 7.25 0.42
CA ILE A 47 -21.72 8.63 0.79
C ILE A 47 -22.93 9.54 0.72
N LEU A 48 -23.67 9.52 -0.40
CA LEU A 48 -24.86 10.36 -0.59
C LEU A 48 -25.96 10.06 0.42
N TYR A 49 -26.12 8.79 0.81
CA TYR A 49 -27.09 8.36 1.82
C TYR A 49 -26.78 8.92 3.23
N TYR A 50 -25.48 8.94 3.62
CA TYR A 50 -25.08 9.45 4.94
C TYR A 50 -24.93 10.98 5.01
N LEU A 51 -25.00 11.67 3.87
CA LEU A 51 -25.04 13.12 3.84
C LEU A 51 -26.39 13.65 4.34
N PRO A 52 -26.43 14.90 4.85
CA PRO A 52 -27.70 15.53 5.25
C PRO A 52 -28.77 15.48 4.16
N PRO A 53 -30.06 15.49 4.53
CA PRO A 53 -31.15 15.31 3.56
C PRO A 53 -31.31 16.50 2.60
N GLN A 54 -30.69 17.64 2.89
CA GLN A 54 -30.66 18.80 1.99
C GLN A 54 -29.92 18.44 0.71
N ASP A 55 -30.32 19.04 -0.40
CA ASP A 55 -29.69 18.84 -1.69
C ASP A 55 -28.27 19.42 -1.72
N GLU A 56 -28.05 20.58 -1.12
CA GLU A 56 -26.74 21.21 -1.01
C GLU A 56 -25.89 20.63 0.13
N VAL A 57 -24.70 20.18 -0.21
CA VAL A 57 -23.70 19.56 0.69
C VAL A 57 -22.61 20.57 1.01
N SER A 58 -22.27 20.69 2.28
CA SER A 58 -21.14 21.50 2.73
C SER A 58 -19.84 20.70 2.76
N ARG A 59 -18.70 21.41 2.68
CA ARG A 59 -17.35 20.84 2.87
C ARG A 59 -17.26 19.99 4.14
N ALA A 60 -17.79 20.50 5.26
CA ALA A 60 -17.71 19.81 6.56
C ALA A 60 -18.52 18.53 6.60
N ASP A 61 -19.71 18.51 5.97
CA ASP A 61 -20.54 17.31 5.92
C ASP A 61 -19.89 16.21 5.09
N LEU A 62 -19.40 16.56 3.89
CA LEU A 62 -18.73 15.60 3.02
C LEU A 62 -17.46 15.03 3.68
N ARG A 63 -16.59 15.90 4.23
CA ARG A 63 -15.39 15.48 4.93
C ARG A 63 -15.71 14.53 6.08
N ARG A 64 -16.73 14.82 6.88
CA ARG A 64 -17.17 13.98 8.00
C ARG A 64 -17.59 12.57 7.54
N VAL A 65 -18.38 12.49 6.47
CA VAL A 65 -18.82 11.19 5.92
C VAL A 65 -17.62 10.43 5.35
N MET A 66 -16.81 11.08 4.52
CA MET A 66 -15.67 10.41 3.88
C MET A 66 -14.58 9.99 4.87
N SER A 67 -14.40 10.70 5.99
CA SER A 67 -13.42 10.32 7.02
C SER A 67 -13.75 8.99 7.70
N SER A 68 -15.02 8.59 7.73
CA SER A 68 -15.45 7.32 8.35
C SER A 68 -15.00 6.07 7.58
N TYR A 69 -14.57 6.21 6.33
CA TYR A 69 -14.08 5.09 5.52
C TYR A 69 -12.66 4.67 5.87
N PHE A 70 -11.83 5.60 6.36
CA PHE A 70 -10.42 5.31 6.59
C PHE A 70 -10.14 4.78 7.98
N ILE A 71 -9.29 3.77 8.06
CA ILE A 71 -8.72 3.29 9.31
C ILE A 71 -7.42 4.05 9.56
N TYR A 72 -7.39 4.80 10.65
CA TYR A 72 -6.20 5.51 11.09
C TYR A 72 -5.25 4.53 11.77
N GLU A 73 -4.01 4.46 11.31
CA GLU A 73 -2.97 3.72 11.99
C GLU A 73 -2.81 4.34 13.40
N LYS A 74 -3.21 3.61 14.43
CA LYS A 74 -2.92 4.04 15.80
C LYS A 74 -1.41 4.04 15.95
N GLU A 75 -0.81 5.20 16.15
CA GLU A 75 0.59 5.30 16.53
C GLU A 75 0.79 4.55 17.86
N ARG A 76 1.06 3.27 17.75
CA ARG A 76 1.61 2.54 18.87
C ARG A 76 3.07 3.00 18.99
N VAL A 77 3.35 3.84 19.98
CA VAL A 77 4.69 4.11 20.47
C VAL A 77 5.20 2.84 21.19
N ILE A 78 5.32 1.78 20.44
CA ILE A 78 6.01 0.56 20.87
C ILE A 78 7.30 0.60 20.09
N GLU A 79 8.43 0.65 20.80
CA GLU A 79 9.71 0.40 20.11
C GLU A 79 9.58 -0.91 19.36
N PRO A 80 9.74 -0.89 18.03
CA PRO A 80 9.53 -2.08 17.24
C PRO A 80 10.53 -3.15 17.66
N ASP A 81 10.06 -4.40 17.69
CA ASP A 81 10.92 -5.56 17.89
C ASP A 81 12.12 -5.54 16.92
N LYS A 82 13.25 -6.09 17.36
CA LYS A 82 14.43 -6.29 16.51
C LYS A 82 14.66 -7.78 16.25
N PRO A 83 14.62 -8.17 14.98
CA PRO A 83 14.25 -7.42 13.78
C PRO A 83 12.73 -7.24 13.66
N PHE A 84 12.30 -6.12 13.09
CA PHE A 84 10.91 -5.98 12.64
C PHE A 84 10.80 -6.48 11.20
N VAL A 85 9.90 -7.42 10.92
CA VAL A 85 9.81 -8.16 9.66
C VAL A 85 8.57 -7.75 8.87
N ASP A 86 8.79 -7.17 7.68
CA ASP A 86 7.76 -6.86 6.70
C ASP A 86 7.75 -7.95 5.61
N LEU A 87 6.61 -8.61 5.41
CA LEU A 87 6.37 -9.54 4.31
C LEU A 87 5.59 -8.79 3.22
N ILE A 88 6.18 -8.65 2.03
CA ILE A 88 5.62 -7.87 0.93
C ILE A 88 4.95 -8.79 -0.08
N LEU A 89 3.68 -8.52 -0.34
CA LEU A 89 2.77 -9.27 -1.19
C LEU A 89 2.26 -8.42 -2.36
N GLY A 90 1.67 -9.02 -3.37
CA GLY A 90 1.03 -8.33 -4.50
C GLY A 90 1.27 -9.01 -5.82
N VAL A 91 0.45 -8.70 -6.82
CA VAL A 91 0.56 -9.30 -8.15
C VAL A 91 1.85 -8.87 -8.88
N ASN A 92 2.21 -9.61 -9.92
CA ASN A 92 3.32 -9.22 -10.77
C ASN A 92 3.00 -7.89 -11.48
N GLY A 93 3.97 -6.98 -11.50
CA GLY A 93 3.79 -5.65 -12.09
C GLY A 93 3.18 -4.59 -11.15
N ALA A 94 2.71 -4.96 -9.97
CA ALA A 94 2.20 -4.00 -8.98
C ALA A 94 3.28 -3.06 -8.38
N GLY A 95 4.55 -3.26 -8.69
CA GLY A 95 5.64 -2.42 -8.18
C GLY A 95 6.30 -2.93 -6.88
N LYS A 96 6.12 -4.22 -6.51
CA LYS A 96 6.68 -4.79 -5.27
C LYS A 96 8.17 -4.50 -5.09
N THR A 97 9.00 -4.94 -6.02
CA THR A 97 10.47 -4.84 -5.90
C THR A 97 10.95 -3.37 -5.82
N THR A 98 10.31 -2.48 -6.57
CA THR A 98 10.58 -1.03 -6.50
C THR A 98 10.13 -0.46 -5.15
N THR A 99 8.97 -0.85 -4.66
CA THR A 99 8.47 -0.41 -3.35
C THR A 99 9.35 -0.91 -2.20
N ILE A 100 9.85 -2.16 -2.28
CA ILE A 100 10.82 -2.70 -1.33
C ILE A 100 12.09 -1.84 -1.29
N ALA A 101 12.61 -1.44 -2.45
CA ALA A 101 13.77 -0.57 -2.53
C ALA A 101 13.51 0.80 -1.90
N LYS A 102 12.34 1.41 -2.17
CA LYS A 102 11.92 2.69 -1.57
C LYS A 102 11.75 2.59 -0.05
N LEU A 103 11.12 1.52 0.45
CA LEU A 103 10.97 1.26 1.89
C LEU A 103 12.35 1.07 2.55
N ALA A 104 13.24 0.31 1.92
CA ALA A 104 14.60 0.12 2.44
C ALA A 104 15.36 1.45 2.52
N ASN A 105 15.24 2.31 1.49
CA ASN A 105 15.79 3.66 1.49
C ASN A 105 15.19 4.52 2.62
N LEU A 106 13.87 4.51 2.75
CA LEU A 106 13.17 5.24 3.80
C LEU A 106 13.62 4.81 5.21
N TYR A 107 13.74 3.51 5.46
CA TYR A 107 14.21 3.02 6.75
C TYR A 107 15.66 3.42 7.03
N LYS A 108 16.54 3.34 6.03
CA LYS A 108 17.93 3.80 6.15
C LYS A 108 18.02 5.28 6.46
N ASN A 109 17.27 6.11 5.75
CA ASN A 109 17.23 7.56 5.99
C ASN A 109 16.73 7.90 7.40
N ASN A 110 15.93 7.00 8.00
CA ASN A 110 15.50 7.09 9.40
C ASN A 110 16.47 6.40 10.38
N GLY A 111 17.71 6.12 9.97
CA GLY A 111 18.77 5.57 10.82
C GLY A 111 18.59 4.09 11.18
N LYS A 112 17.77 3.32 10.43
CA LYS A 112 17.56 1.89 10.66
C LYS A 112 18.44 1.05 9.76
N SER A 113 19.04 0.00 10.30
CA SER A 113 19.69 -1.04 9.51
C SER A 113 18.62 -1.94 8.86
N VAL A 114 18.88 -2.37 7.60
CA VAL A 114 17.92 -3.11 6.78
C VAL A 114 18.59 -4.31 6.15
N ILE A 115 17.88 -5.44 6.01
CA ILE A 115 18.27 -6.60 5.19
C ILE A 115 17.08 -7.01 4.32
N LEU A 116 17.39 -7.44 3.08
CA LEU A 116 16.39 -7.90 2.11
C LEU A 116 16.43 -9.42 1.97
N GLY A 117 15.25 -10.03 1.79
CA GLY A 117 15.09 -11.45 1.49
C GLY A 117 14.40 -11.64 0.14
N ALA A 118 15.08 -12.29 -0.82
CA ALA A 118 14.56 -12.55 -2.17
C ALA A 118 13.74 -13.85 -2.19
N CYS A 119 12.51 -13.81 -1.65
CA CYS A 119 11.64 -15.00 -1.59
C CYS A 119 10.82 -15.21 -2.89
N ASP A 120 10.81 -14.31 -3.89
CA ASP A 120 10.32 -14.62 -5.25
C ASP A 120 11.35 -15.46 -6.02
N THR A 121 11.58 -16.69 -5.54
CA THR A 121 12.63 -17.58 -6.06
C THR A 121 12.30 -18.19 -7.41
N PHE A 122 11.04 -18.10 -7.87
CA PHE A 122 10.64 -18.65 -9.17
C PHE A 122 11.05 -17.76 -10.35
N ARG A 123 11.34 -16.48 -10.09
CA ARG A 123 11.66 -15.49 -11.11
C ARG A 123 13.12 -15.03 -10.98
N ALA A 124 14.00 -15.61 -11.82
CA ALA A 124 15.42 -15.20 -11.84
C ALA A 124 15.60 -13.68 -11.99
N GLY A 125 14.78 -13.04 -12.84
CA GLY A 125 14.80 -11.59 -13.02
C GLY A 125 14.39 -10.80 -11.75
N ALA A 126 13.47 -11.32 -10.92
CA ALA A 126 13.11 -10.67 -9.67
C ALA A 126 14.24 -10.73 -8.64
N ILE A 127 14.89 -11.90 -8.52
CA ILE A 127 16.07 -12.07 -7.66
C ILE A 127 17.16 -11.09 -8.07
N GLU A 128 17.49 -11.02 -9.36
CA GLU A 128 18.53 -10.14 -9.86
C GLU A 128 18.17 -8.66 -9.68
N GLN A 129 16.92 -8.28 -9.95
CA GLN A 129 16.45 -6.90 -9.72
C GLN A 129 16.59 -6.49 -8.26
N LEU A 130 16.20 -7.36 -7.31
CA LEU A 130 16.35 -7.08 -5.88
C LEU A 130 17.83 -7.02 -5.47
N ARG A 131 18.70 -7.83 -6.08
CA ARG A 131 20.15 -7.79 -5.86
C ARG A 131 20.75 -6.45 -6.33
N GLN A 132 20.33 -5.96 -7.49
CA GLN A 132 20.78 -4.64 -7.99
C GLN A 132 20.36 -3.51 -7.04
N TRP A 133 19.16 -3.57 -6.48
CA TRP A 133 18.74 -2.62 -5.46
C TRP A 133 19.55 -2.73 -4.17
N SER A 134 19.82 -3.94 -3.70
CA SER A 134 20.68 -4.19 -2.53
C SER A 134 22.05 -3.52 -2.68
N ILE A 135 22.70 -3.69 -3.85
CA ILE A 135 23.99 -3.06 -4.16
C ILE A 135 23.85 -1.53 -4.17
N ARG A 136 22.86 -0.99 -4.90
CA ARG A 136 22.65 0.45 -5.03
C ARG A 136 22.38 1.13 -3.70
N LEU A 137 21.61 0.48 -2.83
CA LEU A 137 21.28 1.00 -1.51
C LEU A 137 22.32 0.66 -0.45
N ASN A 138 23.32 -0.16 -0.77
CA ASN A 138 24.29 -0.69 0.19
C ASN A 138 23.59 -1.31 1.40
N VAL A 139 22.68 -2.27 1.15
CA VAL A 139 21.98 -3.07 2.16
C VAL A 139 22.25 -4.56 1.90
N PRO A 140 22.44 -5.40 2.94
CA PRO A 140 22.62 -6.83 2.74
C PRO A 140 21.35 -7.48 2.17
N ILE A 141 21.57 -8.56 1.42
CA ILE A 141 20.50 -9.39 0.86
C ILE A 141 20.79 -10.86 1.09
N VAL A 142 19.75 -11.64 1.41
CA VAL A 142 19.76 -13.09 1.30
C VAL A 142 19.01 -13.48 0.03
N ALA A 143 19.73 -14.10 -0.90
CA ALA A 143 19.21 -14.53 -2.18
C ALA A 143 19.84 -15.86 -2.58
N THR A 144 19.06 -16.76 -3.15
CA THR A 144 19.47 -18.08 -3.58
C THR A 144 19.35 -18.24 -5.10
N GLN A 145 19.60 -19.42 -5.61
CA GLN A 145 19.35 -19.75 -7.02
C GLN A 145 17.85 -19.87 -7.29
N GLN A 146 17.47 -19.72 -8.55
CA GLN A 146 16.12 -19.91 -9.01
C GLN A 146 15.59 -21.29 -8.64
N GLY A 147 14.33 -21.38 -8.21
CA GLY A 147 13.65 -22.62 -7.84
C GLY A 147 13.94 -23.12 -6.41
N TYR A 148 14.70 -22.37 -5.64
CA TYR A 148 14.92 -22.68 -4.22
C TYR A 148 13.65 -22.45 -3.39
N ASP A 149 13.58 -23.04 -2.19
CA ASP A 149 12.42 -22.89 -1.31
C ASP A 149 12.31 -21.45 -0.77
N PRO A 150 11.24 -20.68 -1.10
CA PRO A 150 11.03 -19.31 -0.62
C PRO A 150 11.06 -19.21 0.92
N SER A 151 10.51 -20.21 1.60
CA SER A 151 10.44 -20.22 3.07
C SER A 151 11.82 -20.39 3.73
N ALA A 152 12.74 -21.10 3.09
CA ALA A 152 14.13 -21.20 3.56
C ALA A 152 14.84 -19.85 3.43
N VAL A 153 14.64 -19.10 2.33
CA VAL A 153 15.18 -17.76 2.17
C VAL A 153 14.66 -16.81 3.26
N ALA A 154 13.35 -16.89 3.57
CA ALA A 154 12.77 -16.09 4.66
C ALA A 154 13.40 -16.42 6.00
N TYR A 155 13.55 -17.72 6.33
CA TYR A 155 14.20 -18.17 7.55
C TYR A 155 15.63 -17.64 7.67
N ASP A 156 16.44 -17.83 6.63
CA ASP A 156 17.84 -17.43 6.62
C ASP A 156 18.01 -15.91 6.74
N THR A 157 17.09 -15.16 6.11
CA THR A 157 17.09 -13.68 6.19
C THR A 157 16.82 -13.22 7.62
N ILE A 158 15.78 -13.76 8.26
CA ILE A 158 15.41 -13.41 9.64
C ILE A 158 16.50 -13.85 10.62
N SER A 159 17.05 -15.06 10.46
CA SER A 159 18.14 -15.57 11.30
C SER A 159 19.41 -14.74 11.16
N SER A 160 19.73 -14.30 9.94
CA SER A 160 20.86 -13.38 9.69
C SER A 160 20.63 -12.01 10.35
N ALA A 161 19.38 -11.51 10.30
CA ALA A 161 19.02 -10.25 10.95
C ALA A 161 19.18 -10.31 12.48
N LEU A 162 18.70 -11.38 13.09
CA LEU A 162 18.85 -11.64 14.53
C LEU A 162 20.32 -11.68 14.93
N ALA A 163 21.13 -12.47 14.22
CA ALA A 163 22.54 -12.64 14.52
C ALA A 163 23.36 -11.34 14.39
N LYS A 164 22.95 -10.43 13.50
CA LYS A 164 23.63 -9.15 13.22
C LYS A 164 23.01 -7.95 13.94
N GLY A 165 21.94 -8.12 14.68
CA GLY A 165 21.21 -7.03 15.34
C GLY A 165 20.58 -6.03 14.37
N ILE A 166 20.14 -6.48 13.19
CA ILE A 166 19.52 -5.63 12.16
C ILE A 166 18.12 -5.20 12.60
N ASP A 167 17.75 -3.93 12.35
CA ASP A 167 16.47 -3.37 12.77
C ASP A 167 15.29 -3.83 11.93
N ARG A 168 15.46 -3.96 10.59
CA ARG A 168 14.38 -4.20 9.63
C ARG A 168 14.72 -5.33 8.67
N VAL A 169 13.75 -6.22 8.46
CA VAL A 169 13.76 -7.26 7.43
C VAL A 169 12.64 -6.97 6.45
N ILE A 170 12.91 -6.98 5.16
CA ILE A 170 11.91 -6.87 4.10
C ILE A 170 12.01 -8.12 3.22
N LEU A 171 10.92 -8.91 3.17
CA LEU A 171 10.83 -10.15 2.38
C LEU A 171 10.01 -9.88 1.12
N ASP A 172 10.62 -10.06 -0.08
CA ASP A 172 9.92 -10.03 -1.37
C ASP A 172 9.28 -11.39 -1.65
N THR A 173 8.03 -11.45 -2.11
CA THR A 173 7.34 -12.71 -2.43
C THR A 173 6.87 -12.79 -3.87
N ALA A 174 6.56 -14.00 -4.32
CA ALA A 174 5.90 -14.21 -5.60
C ALA A 174 4.49 -13.57 -5.64
N GLY A 175 4.03 -13.20 -6.84
CA GLY A 175 2.73 -12.55 -7.05
C GLY A 175 1.84 -13.28 -8.05
N ARG A 176 1.80 -14.61 -8.02
CA ARG A 176 1.07 -15.45 -9.00
C ARG A 176 -0.36 -15.71 -8.59
N LEU A 177 -1.19 -14.67 -8.50
CA LEU A 177 -2.57 -14.78 -8.06
C LEU A 177 -3.44 -15.68 -8.98
N GLN A 178 -3.05 -15.85 -10.25
CA GLN A 178 -3.72 -16.77 -11.18
C GLN A 178 -3.68 -18.25 -10.74
N ASN A 179 -2.78 -18.61 -9.81
CA ASN A 179 -2.72 -19.92 -9.18
C ASN A 179 -2.86 -19.77 -7.66
N GLN A 180 -4.07 -19.44 -7.22
CA GLN A 180 -4.37 -19.10 -5.84
C GLN A 180 -3.98 -20.20 -4.85
N THR A 181 -4.26 -21.47 -5.16
CA THR A 181 -3.95 -22.59 -4.26
C THR A 181 -2.44 -22.72 -4.00
N ASN A 182 -1.63 -22.63 -5.05
CA ASN A 182 -0.19 -22.73 -4.90
C ASN A 182 0.38 -21.51 -4.16
N LEU A 183 -0.13 -20.32 -4.47
CA LEU A 183 0.26 -19.10 -3.79
C LEU A 183 -0.11 -19.15 -2.30
N ALA A 184 -1.31 -19.60 -1.97
CA ALA A 184 -1.77 -19.76 -0.59
C ALA A 184 -0.85 -20.71 0.22
N ASN A 185 -0.55 -21.89 -0.34
CA ASN A 185 0.35 -22.86 0.29
C ASN A 185 1.77 -22.29 0.48
N GLU A 186 2.28 -21.53 -0.50
CA GLU A 186 3.60 -20.91 -0.43
C GLU A 186 3.64 -19.82 0.65
N LEU A 187 2.67 -18.91 0.67
CA LEU A 187 2.60 -17.83 1.63
C LEU A 187 2.38 -18.34 3.05
N ASP A 188 1.48 -19.31 3.26
CA ASP A 188 1.29 -19.96 4.55
C ASP A 188 2.59 -20.58 5.06
N LYS A 189 3.32 -21.27 4.17
CA LYS A 189 4.62 -21.86 4.51
C LYS A 189 5.64 -20.77 4.89
N ILE A 190 5.72 -19.66 4.15
CA ILE A 190 6.62 -18.55 4.47
C ILE A 190 6.27 -17.98 5.85
N VAL A 191 5.00 -17.68 6.12
CA VAL A 191 4.55 -17.16 7.42
C VAL A 191 4.89 -18.13 8.55
N ARG A 192 4.57 -19.41 8.40
CA ARG A 192 4.85 -20.43 9.41
C ARG A 192 6.35 -20.62 9.68
N ILE A 193 7.18 -20.57 8.64
CA ILE A 193 8.63 -20.71 8.78
C ILE A 193 9.28 -19.44 9.33
N SER A 194 8.75 -18.26 8.98
CA SER A 194 9.16 -17.00 9.60
C SER A 194 8.96 -17.01 11.12
N LYS A 195 7.82 -17.52 11.59
CA LYS A 195 7.55 -17.72 13.04
C LYS A 195 8.53 -18.67 13.71
N LYS A 196 9.05 -19.67 12.99
CA LYS A 196 10.09 -20.56 13.54
C LYS A 196 11.44 -19.86 13.69
N ALA A 197 11.77 -18.92 12.80
CA ALA A 197 12.99 -18.13 12.90
C ALA A 197 12.88 -17.08 14.02
N TYR A 198 11.73 -16.44 14.14
CA TYR A 198 11.42 -15.46 15.16
C TYR A 198 9.91 -15.47 15.46
N GLU A 199 9.51 -15.76 16.70
CA GLU A 199 8.12 -16.06 17.09
C GLU A 199 7.11 -14.99 16.63
N LYS A 200 7.51 -13.72 16.64
CA LYS A 200 6.66 -12.59 16.23
C LYS A 200 6.65 -12.30 14.74
N ALA A 201 7.51 -12.95 13.94
CA ALA A 201 7.61 -12.72 12.50
C ALA A 201 6.55 -13.52 11.70
N PRO A 202 6.05 -12.96 10.59
CA PRO A 202 6.21 -11.57 10.14
C PRO A 202 5.36 -10.62 10.99
N HIS A 203 5.86 -9.41 11.26
CA HIS A 203 5.15 -8.40 12.04
C HIS A 203 4.08 -7.69 11.22
N ARG A 204 4.32 -7.53 9.91
CA ARG A 204 3.34 -7.00 8.96
C ARG A 204 3.36 -7.77 7.66
N LYS A 205 2.18 -8.09 7.16
CA LYS A 205 1.90 -8.63 5.84
C LYS A 205 1.28 -7.51 5.02
N ILE A 206 2.07 -6.92 4.13
CA ILE A 206 1.74 -5.69 3.41
C ILE A 206 1.49 -6.03 1.95
N LEU A 207 0.30 -5.71 1.46
CA LEU A 207 -0.04 -5.85 0.05
C LEU A 207 0.34 -4.60 -0.74
N ILE A 208 1.02 -4.78 -1.86
CA ILE A 208 1.27 -3.72 -2.83
C ILE A 208 0.19 -3.78 -3.90
N LEU A 209 -0.56 -2.69 -4.04
CA LEU A 209 -1.60 -2.50 -5.05
C LEU A 209 -1.16 -1.48 -6.10
N ASP A 210 -1.46 -1.77 -7.34
CA ASP A 210 -1.29 -0.84 -8.46
C ASP A 210 -2.52 0.08 -8.53
N GLY A 211 -2.35 1.36 -8.20
CA GLY A 211 -3.43 2.37 -8.20
C GLY A 211 -4.06 2.59 -9.57
N THR A 212 -3.38 2.22 -10.67
CA THR A 212 -3.95 2.33 -12.01
C THR A 212 -5.05 1.28 -12.28
N GLN A 213 -5.14 0.24 -11.45
CA GLN A 213 -6.15 -0.82 -11.58
C GLN A 213 -7.52 -0.40 -11.05
N GLY A 214 -7.62 0.70 -10.31
CA GLY A 214 -8.89 1.16 -9.75
C GLY A 214 -9.61 0.05 -8.96
N ASN A 215 -10.91 -0.09 -9.18
CA ASN A 215 -11.74 -1.10 -8.50
C ASN A 215 -11.30 -2.57 -8.75
N ALA A 216 -10.62 -2.87 -9.86
CA ALA A 216 -10.06 -4.21 -10.07
C ALA A 216 -8.95 -4.55 -9.05
N GLY A 217 -8.22 -3.54 -8.56
CA GLY A 217 -7.25 -3.69 -7.49
C GLY A 217 -7.88 -4.11 -6.16
N VAL A 218 -9.10 -3.65 -5.87
CA VAL A 218 -9.86 -4.01 -4.66
C VAL A 218 -10.16 -5.50 -4.64
N ALA A 219 -10.63 -6.06 -5.77
CA ALA A 219 -10.88 -7.51 -5.88
C ALA A 219 -9.61 -8.35 -5.67
N GLN A 220 -8.46 -7.89 -6.20
CA GLN A 220 -7.17 -8.53 -5.94
C GLN A 220 -6.81 -8.49 -4.46
N ALA A 221 -7.04 -7.36 -3.81
CA ALA A 221 -6.73 -7.18 -2.40
C ALA A 221 -7.57 -8.10 -1.50
N LYS A 222 -8.87 -8.27 -1.80
CA LYS A 222 -9.72 -9.26 -1.12
C LYS A 222 -9.15 -10.66 -1.25
N ALA A 223 -8.80 -11.09 -2.47
CA ALA A 223 -8.25 -12.41 -2.69
C ALA A 223 -6.93 -12.67 -1.92
N PHE A 224 -6.06 -11.67 -1.78
CA PHE A 224 -4.88 -11.80 -0.93
C PHE A 224 -5.22 -11.83 0.56
N ASN A 225 -6.19 -11.02 1.00
CA ASN A 225 -6.60 -10.96 2.40
C ASN A 225 -7.23 -12.30 2.85
N ASP A 226 -7.98 -12.95 1.97
CA ASP A 226 -8.54 -14.30 2.22
C ASP A 226 -7.44 -15.36 2.37
N ILE A 227 -6.31 -15.19 1.66
CA ILE A 227 -5.18 -16.11 1.72
C ILE A 227 -4.35 -15.93 3.00
N VAL A 228 -4.00 -14.68 3.38
CA VAL A 228 -2.96 -14.49 4.41
C VAL A 228 -3.33 -13.48 5.52
N SER A 229 -4.55 -12.97 5.58
CA SER A 229 -4.99 -11.96 6.56
C SER A 229 -4.00 -10.79 6.65
N LEU A 230 -4.14 -9.83 5.75
CA LEU A 230 -3.24 -8.67 5.60
C LEU A 230 -3.26 -7.76 6.84
N ASP A 231 -2.17 -7.03 7.06
CA ASP A 231 -2.07 -6.02 8.13
C ASP A 231 -2.19 -4.59 7.59
N GLY A 232 -2.11 -4.41 6.26
CA GLY A 232 -2.29 -3.13 5.59
C GLY A 232 -1.83 -3.16 4.14
N VAL A 233 -1.98 -2.04 3.46
CA VAL A 233 -1.67 -1.91 2.03
C VAL A 233 -0.73 -0.75 1.74
N ILE A 234 -0.02 -0.83 0.61
CA ILE A 234 0.69 0.28 -0.03
C ILE A 234 0.14 0.40 -1.44
N ILE A 235 -0.28 1.59 -1.83
CA ILE A 235 -0.82 1.85 -3.16
C ILE A 235 0.22 2.59 -4.00
N THR A 236 0.55 2.05 -5.17
CA THR A 236 1.60 2.56 -6.07
C THR A 236 1.01 3.23 -7.29
N LYS A 237 1.83 3.99 -8.03
CA LYS A 237 1.52 4.59 -9.35
C LYS A 237 0.33 5.57 -9.32
N LEU A 238 0.09 6.23 -8.20
CA LEU A 238 -0.99 7.20 -8.09
C LEU A 238 -0.75 8.45 -8.95
N ASP A 239 0.52 8.80 -9.20
CA ASP A 239 0.94 9.89 -10.11
C ASP A 239 0.54 9.65 -11.58
N GLY A 240 0.32 8.39 -11.94
CA GLY A 240 -0.07 7.97 -13.29
C GLY A 240 -1.57 7.98 -13.57
N THR A 241 -2.43 8.16 -12.56
CA THR A 241 -3.86 7.89 -12.69
C THR A 241 -4.74 9.01 -12.11
N ALA A 242 -5.94 9.18 -12.68
CA ALA A 242 -7.04 9.95 -12.09
C ALA A 242 -7.89 9.11 -11.09
N LYS A 243 -7.53 7.85 -10.89
CA LYS A 243 -8.34 6.85 -10.12
C LYS A 243 -8.08 6.85 -8.62
N GLY A 244 -7.84 8.02 -8.03
CA GLY A 244 -7.61 8.14 -6.57
C GLY A 244 -8.78 7.69 -5.71
N GLY A 245 -9.99 7.67 -6.27
CA GLY A 245 -11.19 7.15 -5.61
C GLY A 245 -11.12 5.69 -5.19
N ALA A 246 -10.27 4.88 -5.85
CA ALA A 246 -10.04 3.50 -5.45
C ALA A 246 -9.50 3.35 -4.01
N LEU A 247 -8.92 4.40 -3.41
CA LEU A 247 -8.52 4.40 -2.01
C LEU A 247 -9.72 4.15 -1.08
N PHE A 248 -10.89 4.72 -1.42
CA PHE A 248 -12.13 4.48 -0.66
C PHE A 248 -12.56 3.02 -0.77
N GLY A 249 -12.46 2.42 -1.97
CA GLY A 249 -12.74 1.00 -2.19
C GLY A 249 -11.84 0.10 -1.34
N VAL A 250 -10.53 0.37 -1.31
CA VAL A 250 -9.59 -0.36 -0.47
C VAL A 250 -9.91 -0.20 1.02
N ALA A 251 -10.14 1.02 1.47
CA ALA A 251 -10.44 1.31 2.88
C ALA A 251 -11.76 0.65 3.33
N ARG A 252 -12.81 0.75 2.51
CA ARG A 252 -14.15 0.23 2.80
C ARG A 252 -14.22 -1.30 2.78
N GLU A 253 -13.63 -1.90 1.76
CA GLU A 253 -13.80 -3.32 1.48
C GLU A 253 -12.85 -4.22 2.26
N LEU A 254 -11.67 -3.70 2.61
CA LEU A 254 -10.67 -4.47 3.34
C LEU A 254 -10.63 -4.14 4.82
N GLU A 255 -11.15 -2.98 5.21
CA GLU A 255 -11.03 -2.46 6.58
C GLU A 255 -9.57 -2.49 7.08
N LEU A 256 -8.63 -2.16 6.20
CA LEU A 256 -7.19 -2.17 6.47
C LEU A 256 -6.59 -0.75 6.34
N PRO A 257 -5.55 -0.43 7.13
CA PRO A 257 -4.85 0.83 6.97
C PRO A 257 -4.05 0.86 5.65
N ILE A 258 -4.04 2.02 5.01
CA ILE A 258 -3.09 2.35 3.94
C ILE A 258 -1.84 2.90 4.63
N PHE A 259 -0.71 2.17 4.54
CA PHE A 259 0.53 2.60 5.20
C PHE A 259 1.27 3.68 4.42
N TYR A 260 1.40 3.46 3.12
CA TYR A 260 2.15 4.35 2.23
C TYR A 260 1.46 4.44 0.87
N ILE A 261 1.80 5.51 0.15
CA ILE A 261 1.45 5.68 -1.26
C ILE A 261 2.71 5.97 -2.08
N GLY A 262 2.77 5.41 -3.28
CA GLY A 262 3.80 5.67 -4.29
C GLY A 262 3.33 6.72 -5.28
N VAL A 263 4.11 7.80 -5.40
CA VAL A 263 3.73 9.03 -6.13
C VAL A 263 4.75 9.41 -7.20
N GLY A 264 5.46 8.45 -7.75
CA GLY A 264 6.47 8.65 -8.80
C GLY A 264 7.56 7.59 -8.81
N GLU A 265 8.61 7.79 -9.59
CA GLU A 265 9.69 6.83 -9.84
C GLU A 265 10.92 7.01 -8.95
N SER A 266 11.11 8.17 -8.34
CA SER A 266 12.26 8.45 -7.45
C SER A 266 12.25 7.60 -6.19
N MET A 267 13.42 7.40 -5.55
CA MET A 267 13.52 6.67 -4.30
C MET A 267 12.73 7.30 -3.15
N ASP A 268 12.55 8.60 -3.18
CA ASP A 268 11.81 9.36 -2.18
C ASP A 268 10.32 9.50 -2.51
N ASP A 269 9.87 9.01 -3.67
CA ASP A 269 8.47 9.04 -4.10
C ASP A 269 7.65 7.90 -3.44
N ILE A 270 7.84 7.73 -2.14
CA ILE A 270 7.00 6.93 -1.24
C ILE A 270 6.74 7.76 0.01
N ILE A 271 5.48 8.01 0.32
CA ILE A 271 5.10 8.84 1.46
C ILE A 271 4.15 8.07 2.37
N LYS A 272 4.25 8.31 3.67
CA LYS A 272 3.30 7.77 4.64
C LYS A 272 1.92 8.35 4.31
N PHE A 273 0.91 7.49 4.19
CA PHE A 273 -0.45 7.95 3.91
C PHE A 273 -1.06 8.55 5.19
N ASN A 274 -1.62 9.73 5.04
CA ASN A 274 -2.38 10.40 6.07
C ASN A 274 -3.79 10.68 5.54
N PRO A 275 -4.82 9.98 6.05
CA PRO A 275 -6.19 10.17 5.58
C PRO A 275 -6.69 11.62 5.71
N ASP A 276 -6.33 12.34 6.77
CA ASP A 276 -6.76 13.72 6.96
C ASP A 276 -6.17 14.66 5.91
N GLU A 277 -4.86 14.54 5.64
CA GLU A 277 -4.21 15.34 4.59
C GLU A 277 -4.78 15.03 3.20
N PHE A 278 -5.08 13.76 2.92
CA PHE A 278 -5.71 13.35 1.67
C PHE A 278 -7.12 13.95 1.53
N LEU A 279 -7.93 13.87 2.58
CA LEU A 279 -9.29 14.41 2.59
C LEU A 279 -9.29 15.93 2.49
N ASP A 280 -8.36 16.63 3.14
CA ASP A 280 -8.26 18.08 3.05
C ASP A 280 -7.94 18.54 1.62
N GLU A 281 -7.00 17.87 0.93
CA GLU A 281 -6.70 18.13 -0.47
C GLU A 281 -7.88 17.80 -1.41
N LEU A 282 -8.61 16.70 -1.12
CA LEU A 282 -9.82 16.37 -1.88
C LEU A 282 -10.91 17.44 -1.69
N MET A 283 -11.11 17.90 -0.46
CA MET A 283 -12.05 18.98 -0.19
C MET A 283 -11.64 20.29 -0.87
N ASP A 284 -10.33 20.60 -0.90
CA ASP A 284 -9.80 21.78 -1.61
C ASP A 284 -9.96 21.67 -3.13
N ALA A 285 -10.05 20.45 -3.67
CA ALA A 285 -10.34 20.24 -5.09
C ALA A 285 -11.83 20.47 -5.43
N ILE A 286 -12.73 20.12 -4.51
CA ILE A 286 -14.20 20.19 -4.71
C ILE A 286 -14.75 21.58 -4.35
N PHE A 287 -14.30 22.16 -3.23
CA PHE A 287 -14.86 23.40 -2.65
C PHE A 287 -13.91 24.60 -2.78
N GLU A 288 -14.50 25.81 -2.60
CA GLU A 288 -13.73 27.07 -2.45
C GLU A 288 -13.03 27.16 -1.09
#